data_e5dd9fa588f743bdf2c7bef56aca9acd
#
_entry.id   e5dd9fa588f743bdf2c7bef56aca9acd
#
_cell.length_a   1.000
_cell.length_b   1.000
_cell.length_c   1.000
_cell.angle_alpha   90.00
_cell.angle_beta   90.00
_cell.angle_gamma   90.00
#
_symmetry.space_group_name_H-M   'P 1'
#
loop_
_entity.id
_entity.type
_entity.pdbx_description
1 polymer ?
#
loop_
_entity_poly.entity_id
_entity_poly.type
_entity_poly.pdbx_seq_one_letter_code
_entity_poly.pdbx_strand_id
1 'polypeptide(L)'
;MPQYFFDTLIDRNGTDALKVDALAPRWGRTDLLPLWVADMDFATPDFFLEALRERLAHPILGYTAEPADYRPAIVDWIAEHHGWTIAPEWISFVPGVVKGIAFVLDAFTQPGDKILIQPPVYHMFRLTIEGAGRTVVDNPLRLRDDGQYEMDFDQLAAVADGCKVNTEIGRAVQQEC
;
A
#
# COMPACT_ATOMS: atom_id res chain seq x y z
N MET A 1 7.04 -23.29 -19.73
CA MET A 1 6.79 -22.22 -18.74
C MET A 1 8.12 -21.87 -18.11
N PRO A 2 8.43 -20.60 -17.84
CA PRO A 2 9.63 -20.25 -17.10
C PRO A 2 9.60 -20.94 -15.74
N GLN A 3 10.73 -21.51 -15.32
CA GLN A 3 10.85 -22.17 -14.03
C GLN A 3 11.41 -21.14 -13.03
N TYR A 4 10.61 -20.80 -12.00
CA TYR A 4 11.05 -19.90 -10.93
C TYR A 4 11.54 -20.73 -9.73
N PHE A 5 12.63 -20.30 -9.12
CA PHE A 5 13.23 -20.92 -7.94
C PHE A 5 13.05 -20.01 -6.74
N PHE A 6 12.14 -20.40 -5.84
CA PHE A 6 11.81 -19.62 -4.63
C PHE A 6 12.70 -19.95 -3.43
N ASP A 7 13.51 -21.02 -3.51
CA ASP A 7 14.42 -21.44 -2.43
C ASP A 7 15.79 -20.77 -2.50
N THR A 8 16.06 -19.96 -3.53
CA THR A 8 17.33 -19.26 -3.67
C THR A 8 17.37 -18.06 -2.72
N LEU A 9 18.27 -18.09 -1.77
CA LEU A 9 18.52 -16.96 -0.87
C LEU A 9 19.30 -15.87 -1.62
N ILE A 10 18.73 -14.67 -1.65
CA ILE A 10 19.36 -13.48 -2.24
C ILE A 10 19.80 -12.57 -1.10
N ASP A 11 21.11 -12.34 -1.01
CA ASP A 11 21.65 -11.39 -0.04
C ASP A 11 21.26 -9.95 -0.43
N ARG A 12 20.60 -9.27 0.48
CA ARG A 12 20.15 -7.90 0.33
C ARG A 12 20.90 -6.91 1.22
N ASN A 13 21.89 -7.37 2.00
CA ASN A 13 22.70 -6.49 2.83
C ASN A 13 23.55 -5.55 1.98
N GLY A 14 23.60 -4.28 2.37
CA GLY A 14 24.38 -3.26 1.67
C GLY A 14 23.80 -2.86 0.31
N THR A 15 22.51 -3.10 0.08
CA THR A 15 21.81 -2.70 -1.15
C THR A 15 20.85 -1.52 -0.94
N ASP A 16 20.91 -0.88 0.21
CA ASP A 16 19.96 0.13 0.69
C ASP A 16 18.52 -0.41 0.83
N ALA A 17 18.37 -1.72 0.91
CA ALA A 17 17.09 -2.36 1.15
C ALA A 17 16.59 -2.02 2.57
N LEU A 18 15.58 -1.16 2.67
CA LEU A 18 15.03 -0.70 3.95
C LEU A 18 14.72 -1.83 4.92
N LYS A 19 14.17 -2.94 4.41
CA LYS A 19 13.80 -4.13 5.18
C LYS A 19 14.96 -4.72 5.97
N VAL A 20 16.16 -4.68 5.41
CA VAL A 20 17.37 -5.33 5.96
C VAL A 20 18.34 -4.29 6.54
N ASP A 21 18.73 -3.29 5.75
CA ASP A 21 19.78 -2.34 6.13
C ASP A 21 19.35 -1.37 7.24
N ALA A 22 18.03 -1.19 7.46
CA ALA A 22 17.54 -0.38 8.57
C ALA A 22 17.45 -1.12 9.92
N LEU A 23 17.77 -2.43 10.00
CA LEU A 23 17.71 -3.18 11.24
C LEU A 23 18.67 -2.62 12.29
N ALA A 24 19.94 -2.47 11.95
CA ALA A 24 20.95 -1.94 12.87
C ALA A 24 20.64 -0.50 13.32
N PRO A 25 20.34 0.47 12.44
CA PRO A 25 20.00 1.82 12.87
C PRO A 25 18.74 1.92 13.74
N ARG A 26 17.75 1.04 13.54
CA ARG A 26 16.47 1.11 14.27
C ARG A 26 16.47 0.34 15.56
N TRP A 27 17.10 -0.84 15.59
CA TRP A 27 17.02 -1.78 16.73
C TRP A 27 18.38 -2.19 17.29
N GLY A 28 19.50 -1.67 16.76
CA GLY A 28 20.85 -1.99 17.22
C GLY A 28 21.29 -3.43 16.93
N ARG A 29 20.58 -4.17 16.07
CA ARG A 29 20.79 -5.57 15.74
C ARG A 29 20.68 -5.82 14.25
N THR A 30 21.45 -6.77 13.73
CA THR A 30 21.43 -7.19 12.31
C THR A 30 20.94 -8.64 12.14
N ASP A 31 20.76 -9.36 13.25
CA ASP A 31 20.39 -10.78 13.30
C ASP A 31 18.88 -11.01 13.47
N LEU A 32 18.07 -9.98 13.27
CA LEU A 32 16.63 -10.09 13.36
C LEU A 32 16.04 -10.60 12.02
N LEU A 33 15.02 -11.47 12.12
CA LEU A 33 14.21 -11.82 10.97
C LEU A 33 13.24 -10.66 10.64
N PRO A 34 13.40 -9.97 9.51
CA PRO A 34 12.60 -8.77 9.22
C PRO A 34 11.21 -9.14 8.69
N LEU A 35 10.17 -8.89 9.49
CA LEU A 35 8.76 -9.11 9.14
C LEU A 35 7.95 -7.80 9.11
N TRP A 36 8.60 -6.67 8.85
CA TRP A 36 8.01 -5.34 9.00
C TRP A 36 7.78 -4.57 7.69
N VAL A 37 8.50 -4.90 6.64
CA VAL A 37 8.32 -4.35 5.30
C VAL A 37 7.80 -5.45 4.40
N ALA A 38 6.73 -5.17 3.65
CA ALA A 38 6.00 -6.17 2.85
C ALA A 38 6.61 -6.44 1.47
N ASP A 39 7.80 -5.95 1.17
CA ASP A 39 8.51 -6.30 -0.05
C ASP A 39 8.96 -7.76 -0.03
N MET A 40 8.82 -8.44 -1.16
CA MET A 40 9.19 -9.85 -1.29
C MET A 40 10.71 -10.03 -1.35
N ASP A 41 11.19 -11.17 -0.82
CA ASP A 41 12.61 -11.55 -0.85
C ASP A 41 12.94 -12.46 -2.05
N PHE A 42 12.00 -12.68 -2.95
CA PHE A 42 12.18 -13.42 -4.18
C PHE A 42 12.72 -12.54 -5.31
N ALA A 43 13.47 -13.15 -6.23
CA ALA A 43 13.91 -12.46 -7.44
C ALA A 43 12.72 -11.95 -8.24
N THR A 44 12.84 -10.73 -8.74
CA THR A 44 11.86 -10.20 -9.70
C THR A 44 11.86 -11.07 -10.98
N PRO A 45 10.70 -11.46 -11.50
CA PRO A 45 10.60 -12.30 -12.68
C PRO A 45 11.34 -11.72 -13.91
N ASP A 46 12.01 -12.61 -14.67
CA ASP A 46 12.84 -12.19 -15.80
C ASP A 46 12.07 -11.39 -16.85
N PHE A 47 10.82 -11.77 -17.15
CA PHE A 47 10.02 -11.03 -18.13
C PHE A 47 9.84 -9.56 -17.77
N PHE A 48 9.73 -9.25 -16.48
CA PHE A 48 9.61 -7.87 -16.00
C PHE A 48 10.95 -7.13 -16.12
N LEU A 49 12.05 -7.78 -15.73
CA LEU A 49 13.38 -7.20 -15.85
C LEU A 49 13.78 -6.99 -17.30
N GLU A 50 13.38 -7.87 -18.21
CA GLU A 50 13.63 -7.74 -19.66
C GLU A 50 12.87 -6.55 -20.24
N ALA A 51 11.59 -6.37 -19.89
CA ALA A 51 10.82 -5.20 -20.32
C ALA A 51 11.45 -3.88 -19.86
N LEU A 52 12.00 -3.83 -18.63
CA LEU A 52 12.74 -2.66 -18.14
C LEU A 52 14.04 -2.44 -18.92
N ARG A 53 14.82 -3.49 -19.21
CA ARG A 53 16.06 -3.39 -20.00
C ARG A 53 15.78 -2.90 -21.41
N GLU A 54 14.73 -3.42 -22.05
CA GLU A 54 14.31 -2.96 -23.37
C GLU A 54 13.94 -1.48 -23.36
N ARG A 55 13.17 -1.03 -22.37
CA ARG A 55 12.86 0.41 -22.24
C ARG A 55 14.10 1.27 -22.00
N LEU A 56 15.05 0.79 -21.21
CA LEU A 56 16.31 1.50 -20.92
C LEU A 56 17.29 1.49 -22.09
N ALA A 57 17.13 0.60 -23.07
CA ALA A 57 17.94 0.62 -24.30
C ALA A 57 17.73 1.91 -25.11
N HIS A 58 16.58 2.58 -24.95
CA HIS A 58 16.38 3.92 -25.47
C HIS A 58 17.00 4.95 -24.53
N PRO A 59 18.03 5.70 -24.95
CA PRO A 59 18.88 6.49 -24.03
C PRO A 59 18.26 7.81 -23.55
N ILE A 60 17.09 8.19 -24.06
CA ILE A 60 16.42 9.43 -23.69
C ILE A 60 15.27 9.12 -22.75
N LEU A 61 15.38 9.60 -21.52
CA LEU A 61 14.36 9.48 -20.45
C LEU A 61 13.66 10.84 -20.30
N GLY A 62 12.89 11.21 -21.31
CA GLY A 62 12.14 12.47 -21.28
C GLY A 62 10.73 12.30 -20.69
N TYR A 63 9.88 13.28 -20.93
CA TYR A 63 8.47 13.19 -20.59
C TYR A 63 7.79 12.09 -21.41
N THR A 64 7.11 11.18 -20.76
CA THR A 64 6.42 10.07 -21.40
C THR A 64 4.92 10.34 -21.38
N ALA A 65 4.26 10.22 -22.54
CA ALA A 65 2.80 10.20 -22.60
C ALA A 65 2.27 8.88 -22.04
N GLU A 66 1.04 8.90 -21.53
CA GLU A 66 0.37 7.68 -21.10
C GLU A 66 0.19 6.75 -22.32
N PRO A 67 0.68 5.49 -22.26
CA PRO A 67 0.49 4.52 -23.35
C PRO A 67 -1.00 4.21 -23.57
N ALA A 68 -1.38 3.95 -24.82
CA ALA A 68 -2.78 3.70 -25.17
C ALA A 68 -3.36 2.43 -24.53
N ASP A 69 -2.53 1.46 -24.20
CA ASP A 69 -2.87 0.18 -23.57
C ASP A 69 -2.83 0.21 -22.03
N TYR A 70 -2.34 1.29 -21.42
CA TYR A 70 -2.17 1.40 -19.97
C TYR A 70 -3.48 1.22 -19.20
N ARG A 71 -4.51 2.03 -19.53
CA ARG A 71 -5.81 1.94 -18.84
C ARG A 71 -6.58 0.67 -19.21
N PRO A 72 -6.64 0.24 -20.49
CA PRO A 72 -7.22 -1.06 -20.83
C PRO A 72 -6.63 -2.22 -20.06
N ALA A 73 -5.30 -2.30 -19.93
CA ALA A 73 -4.65 -3.37 -19.18
C ALA A 73 -5.09 -3.41 -17.70
N ILE A 74 -5.27 -2.26 -17.05
CA ILE A 74 -5.78 -2.18 -15.67
C ILE A 74 -7.24 -2.64 -15.59
N VAL A 75 -8.09 -2.15 -16.50
CA VAL A 75 -9.52 -2.51 -16.55
C VAL A 75 -9.69 -4.02 -16.74
N ASP A 76 -8.96 -4.60 -17.70
CA ASP A 76 -9.02 -6.03 -18.01
C ASP A 76 -8.54 -6.87 -16.81
N TRP A 77 -7.43 -6.47 -16.18
CA TRP A 77 -6.89 -7.16 -15.01
C TRP A 77 -7.86 -7.16 -13.82
N ILE A 78 -8.47 -6.00 -13.51
CA ILE A 78 -9.44 -5.88 -12.41
C ILE A 78 -10.70 -6.70 -12.72
N ALA A 79 -11.18 -6.68 -13.96
CA ALA A 79 -12.34 -7.48 -14.36
C ALA A 79 -12.06 -8.97 -14.24
N GLU A 80 -10.89 -9.43 -14.69
CA GLU A 80 -10.49 -10.85 -14.65
C GLU A 80 -10.27 -11.37 -13.24
N HIS A 81 -9.55 -10.60 -12.39
CA HIS A 81 -9.10 -11.09 -11.08
C HIS A 81 -10.06 -10.77 -9.94
N HIS A 82 -10.85 -9.70 -10.07
CA HIS A 82 -11.77 -9.26 -9.01
C HIS A 82 -13.25 -9.27 -9.43
N GLY A 83 -13.57 -9.60 -10.69
CA GLY A 83 -14.95 -9.58 -11.19
C GLY A 83 -15.57 -8.18 -11.18
N TRP A 84 -14.75 -7.14 -11.15
CA TRP A 84 -15.20 -5.75 -11.04
C TRP A 84 -14.95 -4.99 -12.35
N THR A 85 -16.02 -4.55 -12.99
CA THR A 85 -15.95 -3.75 -14.22
C THR A 85 -15.85 -2.27 -13.87
N ILE A 86 -14.75 -1.64 -14.24
CA ILE A 86 -14.50 -0.21 -14.06
C ILE A 86 -14.40 0.49 -15.42
N ALA A 87 -14.70 1.80 -15.45
CA ALA A 87 -14.49 2.61 -16.63
C ALA A 87 -13.08 3.23 -16.64
N PRO A 88 -12.39 3.28 -17.81
CA PRO A 88 -11.03 3.83 -17.90
C PRO A 88 -10.87 5.24 -17.34
N GLU A 89 -11.90 6.07 -17.46
CA GLU A 89 -11.93 7.44 -16.94
C GLU A 89 -11.99 7.54 -15.42
N TRP A 90 -12.26 6.45 -14.72
CA TRP A 90 -12.22 6.41 -13.24
C TRP A 90 -10.80 6.21 -12.69
N ILE A 91 -9.85 5.89 -13.59
CA ILE A 91 -8.47 5.64 -13.19
C ILE A 91 -7.71 6.96 -13.10
N SER A 92 -7.15 7.24 -11.93
CA SER A 92 -6.22 8.35 -11.69
C SER A 92 -4.91 7.83 -11.13
N PHE A 93 -3.81 8.23 -11.74
CA PHE A 93 -2.49 7.84 -11.26
C PHE A 93 -2.10 8.61 -9.99
N VAL A 94 -1.63 7.87 -8.99
CA VAL A 94 -0.97 8.42 -7.80
C VAL A 94 0.35 7.68 -7.56
N PRO A 95 1.42 8.37 -7.10
CA PRO A 95 2.73 7.74 -6.92
C PRO A 95 2.80 6.96 -5.60
N GLY A 96 1.92 5.99 -5.44
CA GLY A 96 1.79 5.12 -4.27
C GLY A 96 0.59 5.43 -3.38
N VAL A 97 0.04 4.39 -2.75
CA VAL A 97 -1.22 4.44 -1.98
C VAL A 97 -1.15 5.41 -0.80
N VAL A 98 -0.05 5.45 -0.05
CA VAL A 98 0.12 6.37 1.09
C VAL A 98 0.03 7.84 0.65
N LYS A 99 0.60 8.17 -0.52
CA LYS A 99 0.47 9.52 -1.10
C LYS A 99 -0.94 9.79 -1.60
N GLY A 100 -1.61 8.76 -2.14
CA GLY A 100 -3.02 8.84 -2.52
C GLY A 100 -3.90 9.18 -1.32
N ILE A 101 -3.66 8.56 -0.17
CA ILE A 101 -4.36 8.89 1.09
C ILE A 101 -4.13 10.35 1.47
N ALA A 102 -2.89 10.84 1.40
CA ALA A 102 -2.59 12.24 1.70
C ALA A 102 -3.35 13.20 0.76
N PHE A 103 -3.43 12.89 -0.54
CA PHE A 103 -4.20 13.70 -1.50
C PHE A 103 -5.70 13.71 -1.18
N VAL A 104 -6.27 12.56 -0.80
CA VAL A 104 -7.68 12.47 -0.38
C VAL A 104 -7.92 13.31 0.87
N LEU A 105 -7.04 13.22 1.87
CA LEU A 105 -7.13 14.04 3.08
C LEU A 105 -7.10 15.53 2.75
N ASP A 106 -6.20 15.96 1.88
CA ASP A 106 -6.10 17.38 1.50
C ASP A 106 -7.29 17.87 0.68
N ALA A 107 -7.86 16.99 -0.17
CA ALA A 107 -9.00 17.34 -1.00
C ALA A 107 -10.33 17.42 -0.23
N PHE A 108 -10.54 16.57 0.77
CA PHE A 108 -11.84 16.39 1.40
C PHE A 108 -11.91 16.81 2.87
N THR A 109 -10.77 17.20 3.47
CA THR A 109 -10.71 17.57 4.90
C THR A 109 -9.87 18.81 5.14
N GLN A 110 -9.99 19.37 6.36
CA GLN A 110 -9.20 20.49 6.83
C GLN A 110 -8.31 20.09 8.01
N PRO A 111 -7.21 20.80 8.30
CA PRO A 111 -6.45 20.61 9.52
C PRO A 111 -7.34 20.62 10.77
N GLY A 112 -7.14 19.65 11.66
CA GLY A 112 -7.94 19.45 12.86
C GLY A 112 -9.17 18.54 12.68
N ASP A 113 -9.57 18.23 11.44
CA ASP A 113 -10.66 17.27 11.21
C ASP A 113 -10.30 15.87 11.74
N LYS A 114 -11.31 15.15 12.19
CA LYS A 114 -11.18 13.80 12.73
C LYS A 114 -11.23 12.77 11.62
N ILE A 115 -10.23 11.90 11.57
CA ILE A 115 -10.12 10.79 10.62
C ILE A 115 -10.10 9.49 11.40
N LEU A 116 -11.02 8.61 11.07
CA LEU A 116 -11.18 7.33 11.76
C LEU A 116 -10.34 6.25 11.09
N ILE A 117 -9.63 5.46 11.90
CA ILE A 117 -8.92 4.23 11.48
C ILE A 117 -9.30 3.05 12.37
N GLN A 118 -9.03 1.82 11.92
CA GLN A 118 -9.40 0.58 12.62
C GLN A 118 -8.16 -0.27 12.96
N PRO A 119 -7.43 0.05 14.05
CA PRO A 119 -6.27 -0.76 14.49
C PRO A 119 -6.70 -2.20 14.91
N PRO A 120 -5.78 -3.19 14.71
CA PRO A 120 -4.46 -3.08 14.11
C PRO A 120 -4.52 -2.83 12.61
N VAL A 121 -3.80 -1.81 12.15
CA VAL A 121 -3.79 -1.38 10.75
C VAL A 121 -2.39 -0.86 10.39
N TYR A 122 -2.09 -0.77 9.12
CA TYR A 122 -0.81 -0.28 8.63
C TYR A 122 -0.46 1.09 9.23
N HIS A 123 0.69 1.15 9.89
CA HIS A 123 1.10 2.30 10.71
C HIS A 123 1.19 3.62 9.94
N MET A 124 1.45 3.57 8.62
CA MET A 124 1.52 4.76 7.77
C MET A 124 0.19 5.51 7.66
N PHE A 125 -0.95 4.85 7.92
CA PHE A 125 -2.23 5.55 7.91
C PHE A 125 -2.27 6.62 9.01
N ARG A 126 -1.92 6.23 10.24
CA ARG A 126 -1.81 7.19 11.37
C ARG A 126 -0.81 8.30 11.07
N LEU A 127 0.41 7.93 10.65
CA LEU A 127 1.46 8.91 10.38
C LEU A 127 1.07 9.89 9.26
N THR A 128 0.35 9.42 8.23
CA THR A 128 -0.12 10.28 7.14
C THR A 128 -1.20 11.25 7.63
N ILE A 129 -2.15 10.78 8.44
CA ILE A 129 -3.23 11.60 9.01
C ILE A 129 -2.66 12.69 9.92
N GLU A 130 -1.81 12.30 10.86
CA GLU A 130 -1.17 13.22 11.82
C GLU A 130 -0.23 14.20 11.11
N GLY A 131 0.58 13.70 10.16
CA GLY A 131 1.47 14.52 9.33
C GLY A 131 0.73 15.56 8.47
N ALA A 132 -0.51 15.27 8.11
CA ALA A 132 -1.39 16.20 7.41
C ALA A 132 -2.15 17.17 8.38
N GLY A 133 -1.84 17.14 9.66
CA GLY A 133 -2.46 17.99 10.67
C GLY A 133 -3.91 17.62 11.03
N ARG A 134 -4.33 16.40 10.75
CA ARG A 134 -5.65 15.85 11.10
C ARG A 134 -5.54 15.05 12.40
N THR A 135 -6.68 14.81 13.05
CA THR A 135 -6.75 14.06 14.31
C THR A 135 -7.19 12.63 14.06
N VAL A 136 -6.41 11.66 14.54
CA VAL A 136 -6.78 10.25 14.44
C VAL A 136 -7.85 9.89 15.47
N VAL A 137 -8.88 9.18 15.05
CA VAL A 137 -9.87 8.53 15.90
C VAL A 137 -9.75 7.03 15.71
N ASP A 138 -9.51 6.29 16.78
CA ASP A 138 -9.38 4.85 16.74
C ASP A 138 -10.74 4.16 16.98
N ASN A 139 -11.09 3.23 16.08
CA ASN A 139 -12.11 2.21 16.28
C ASN A 139 -11.41 0.83 16.21
N PRO A 140 -10.80 0.33 17.30
CA PRO A 140 -10.07 -0.90 17.29
C PRO A 140 -10.92 -2.09 16.85
N LEU A 141 -10.32 -2.96 16.02
CA LEU A 141 -10.93 -4.24 15.69
C LEU A 141 -10.96 -5.12 16.93
N ARG A 142 -12.01 -5.93 17.10
CA ARG A 142 -12.11 -6.94 18.14
C ARG A 142 -11.50 -8.24 17.68
N LEU A 143 -10.64 -8.82 18.52
CA LEU A 143 -10.12 -10.17 18.30
C LEU A 143 -11.16 -11.17 18.86
N ARG A 144 -11.65 -12.05 17.98
CA ARG A 144 -12.58 -13.13 18.34
C ARG A 144 -11.83 -14.32 18.95
N ASP A 145 -12.56 -15.20 19.61
CA ASP A 145 -12.00 -16.43 20.22
C ASP A 145 -11.39 -17.39 19.17
N ASP A 146 -11.84 -17.31 17.93
CA ASP A 146 -11.30 -18.09 16.81
C ASP A 146 -10.01 -17.47 16.18
N GLY A 147 -9.52 -16.37 16.75
CA GLY A 147 -8.32 -15.67 16.27
C GLY A 147 -8.56 -14.74 15.09
N GLN A 148 -9.81 -14.58 14.64
CA GLN A 148 -10.16 -13.65 13.58
C GLN A 148 -10.47 -12.26 14.14
N TYR A 149 -10.19 -11.23 13.34
CA TYR A 149 -10.58 -9.87 13.66
C TYR A 149 -11.96 -9.55 13.09
N GLU A 150 -12.76 -8.79 13.85
CA GLU A 150 -14.03 -8.25 13.40
C GLU A 150 -14.16 -6.76 13.72
N MET A 151 -15.02 -6.06 12.97
CA MET A 151 -15.33 -4.66 13.28
C MET A 151 -16.24 -4.54 14.48
N ASP A 152 -15.92 -3.60 15.38
CA ASP A 152 -16.82 -3.17 16.44
C ASP A 152 -17.76 -2.09 15.92
N PHE A 153 -18.92 -2.50 15.39
CA PHE A 153 -19.90 -1.59 14.83
C PHE A 153 -20.58 -0.70 15.87
N ASP A 154 -20.73 -1.18 17.11
CA ASP A 154 -21.33 -0.38 18.20
C ASP A 154 -20.40 0.76 18.58
N GLN A 155 -19.10 0.45 18.75
CA GLN A 155 -18.10 1.49 18.98
C GLN A 155 -17.93 2.39 17.74
N LEU A 156 -17.95 1.83 16.53
CA LEU A 156 -17.87 2.60 15.30
C LEU A 156 -18.98 3.66 15.25
N ALA A 157 -20.23 3.28 15.52
CA ALA A 157 -21.35 4.21 15.57
C ALA A 157 -21.14 5.33 16.62
N ALA A 158 -20.58 4.98 17.78
CA ALA A 158 -20.35 5.93 18.86
C ALA A 158 -19.23 6.94 18.54
N VAL A 159 -18.18 6.53 17.81
CA VAL A 159 -17.02 7.41 17.51
C VAL A 159 -17.11 8.09 16.16
N ALA A 160 -17.95 7.60 15.25
CA ALA A 160 -18.09 8.16 13.90
C ALA A 160 -18.78 9.53 13.89
N ASP A 161 -19.53 9.85 14.93
CA ASP A 161 -20.18 11.17 15.04
C ASP A 161 -19.14 12.27 15.08
N GLY A 162 -19.21 13.17 14.08
CA GLY A 162 -18.24 14.24 13.89
C GLY A 162 -16.92 13.85 13.21
N CYS A 163 -16.77 12.62 12.71
CA CYS A 163 -15.69 12.25 11.80
C CYS A 163 -16.06 12.56 10.35
N LYS A 164 -15.14 13.18 9.58
CA LYS A 164 -15.42 13.59 8.20
C LYS A 164 -15.04 12.57 7.14
N VAL A 165 -14.13 11.66 7.43
CA VAL A 165 -13.71 10.60 6.51
C VAL A 165 -13.79 9.27 7.25
N ASN A 166 -14.60 8.36 6.77
CA ASN A 166 -14.70 6.99 7.25
C ASN A 166 -13.78 6.06 6.45
N THR A 167 -13.27 5.08 7.12
CA THR A 167 -12.20 4.12 6.87
C THR A 167 -12.33 3.18 5.68
N GLU A 168 -13.15 3.38 4.70
CA GLU A 168 -13.15 2.54 3.49
C GLU A 168 -11.81 2.57 2.75
N ILE A 169 -11.03 3.64 2.87
CA ILE A 169 -9.67 3.73 2.32
C ILE A 169 -8.74 2.65 2.91
N GLY A 170 -8.84 2.35 4.21
CA GLY A 170 -8.02 1.33 4.86
C GLY A 170 -8.38 -0.10 4.44
N ARG A 171 -9.62 -0.39 4.12
CA ARG A 171 -10.09 -1.73 3.80
C ARG A 171 -9.65 -2.19 2.39
N ALA A 172 -9.64 -1.32 1.41
CA ALA A 172 -9.18 -1.63 0.07
C ALA A 172 -7.67 -1.97 0.06
N VAL A 173 -6.88 -1.31 0.90
CA VAL A 173 -5.43 -1.54 1.03
C VAL A 173 -5.10 -2.80 1.83
N GLN A 174 -5.92 -3.19 2.81
CA GLN A 174 -5.69 -4.41 3.61
C GLN A 174 -5.97 -5.71 2.84
N GLN A 175 -6.69 -5.67 1.74
CA GLN A 175 -6.96 -6.85 0.90
C GLN A 175 -5.86 -7.16 -0.11
N GLU A 176 -4.92 -6.25 -0.31
CA GLU A 176 -3.83 -6.39 -1.28
C GLU A 176 -2.43 -6.62 -0.64
N CYS A 177 -2.35 -6.74 0.69
CA CYS A 177 -1.12 -7.06 1.42
C CYS A 177 -1.06 -8.53 1.83
#